data_2433311e1381d9c94362b5b5fc22e83e
#
_entry.id   2433311e1381d9c94362b5b5fc22e83e
#
_cell.length_a   1.000
_cell.length_b   1.000
_cell.length_c   1.000
_cell.angle_alpha   90.00
_cell.angle_beta   90.00
_cell.angle_gamma   90.00
#
_symmetry.space_group_name_H-M   'P 1'
#
loop_
_entity.id
_entity.type
_entity.pdbx_description
1 polymer ?
#
loop_
_entity_poly.entity_id
_entity_poly.type
_entity_poly.pdbx_seq_one_letter_code
_entity_poly.pdbx_strand_id
1 'polypeptide(L)'
;LQRLGLLKDTLILYVSDHGDMQFDHHLFRKTYAYEGSARVPFVIEYPAGWDRPMGTFDHLVGLQDLMPTVCDATGIKPPEGVTGRSVFDAMAGKPWRDFLHGEHSPCYSLEEAMHFLTDGREKYVWFPVTGQEQLFDLVNDRDEMHDLAAAPASADRVTFWRQRLIDYLGKRGDGFSDGTQLIRRTERWGADVE
;
A
#
# COMPACT_ATOMS: atom_id res chain seq x y z
N LEU A 1 -23.99 6.61 18.32
CA LEU A 1 -24.85 5.95 17.33
C LEU A 1 -25.89 5.06 18.03
N GLN A 2 -25.49 4.13 18.89
CA GLN A 2 -26.39 3.19 19.57
C GLN A 2 -27.50 3.91 20.36
N ARG A 3 -27.16 4.91 21.19
CA ARG A 3 -28.11 5.71 21.99
C ARG A 3 -29.15 6.46 21.12
N LEU A 4 -28.80 6.76 19.88
CA LEU A 4 -29.68 7.47 18.92
C LEU A 4 -30.43 6.52 17.98
N GLY A 5 -30.24 5.21 18.13
CA GLY A 5 -30.84 4.19 17.27
C GLY A 5 -30.31 4.19 15.83
N LEU A 6 -29.18 4.86 15.57
CA LEU A 6 -28.61 5.00 14.23
C LEU A 6 -27.68 3.86 13.83
N LEU A 7 -27.16 3.08 14.78
CA LEU A 7 -26.18 2.03 14.52
C LEU A 7 -26.68 0.98 13.52
N LYS A 8 -27.99 0.69 13.55
CA LYS A 8 -28.61 -0.30 12.67
C LYS A 8 -28.59 0.09 11.19
N ASP A 9 -28.45 1.38 10.87
CA ASP A 9 -28.49 1.92 9.51
C ASP A 9 -27.14 2.57 9.12
N THR A 10 -26.07 2.34 9.92
CA THR A 10 -24.77 2.99 9.73
C THR A 10 -23.69 1.97 9.46
N LEU A 11 -22.99 2.11 8.32
CA LEU A 11 -21.70 1.46 8.06
C LEU A 11 -20.60 2.28 8.72
N ILE A 12 -19.76 1.63 9.53
CA ILE A 12 -18.63 2.28 10.19
C ILE A 12 -17.34 1.73 9.57
N LEU A 13 -16.48 2.62 9.11
CA LEU A 13 -15.14 2.31 8.61
C LEU A 13 -14.14 2.98 9.54
N TYR A 14 -13.25 2.18 10.13
CA TYR A 14 -12.15 2.69 10.97
C TYR A 14 -10.84 2.40 10.26
N VAL A 15 -10.15 3.47 9.87
CA VAL A 15 -8.89 3.46 9.14
C VAL A 15 -7.98 4.58 9.67
N SER A 16 -6.69 4.54 9.32
CA SER A 16 -5.78 5.68 9.45
C SER A 16 -5.26 6.07 8.07
N ASP A 17 -4.90 7.33 7.89
CA ASP A 17 -4.26 7.85 6.66
C ASP A 17 -2.82 7.32 6.50
N HIS A 18 -2.12 7.12 7.60
CA HIS A 18 -0.78 6.53 7.69
C HIS A 18 -0.54 6.00 9.11
N GLY A 19 0.51 5.23 9.29
CA GLY A 19 1.05 4.89 10.60
C GLY A 19 2.04 5.94 11.11
N ASP A 20 2.83 5.56 12.11
CA ASP A 20 3.93 6.36 12.65
C ASP A 20 5.03 5.40 13.12
N MET A 21 6.28 5.69 12.81
CA MET A 21 7.42 4.85 13.13
C MET A 21 7.67 4.73 14.64
N GLN A 22 7.29 5.73 15.43
CA GLN A 22 7.37 5.72 16.89
C GLN A 22 8.68 5.19 17.47
N PHE A 23 9.79 5.49 16.82
CA PHE A 23 11.15 5.05 17.11
C PHE A 23 11.57 3.69 16.48
N ASP A 24 10.70 2.99 15.80
CA ASP A 24 11.10 1.84 15.00
C ASP A 24 12.17 2.27 13.98
N HIS A 25 13.17 1.44 13.75
CA HIS A 25 14.35 1.77 12.93
C HIS A 25 15.05 3.09 13.32
N HIS A 26 14.89 3.57 14.57
CA HIS A 26 15.34 4.89 15.04
C HIS A 26 14.69 6.06 14.28
N LEU A 27 13.53 5.85 13.69
CA LEU A 27 12.77 6.80 12.90
C LEU A 27 11.52 7.28 13.62
N PHE A 28 11.06 8.48 13.28
CA PHE A 28 9.83 9.07 13.74
C PHE A 28 8.94 9.46 12.57
N ARG A 29 7.64 9.60 12.83
CA ARG A 29 6.64 10.02 11.85
C ARG A 29 6.39 8.94 10.79
N LYS A 30 6.06 9.40 9.59
CA LYS A 30 5.70 8.61 8.41
C LYS A 30 6.68 8.90 7.27
N THR A 31 6.35 8.48 6.06
CA THR A 31 7.10 8.65 4.81
C THR A 31 8.06 7.50 4.47
N TYR A 32 7.95 6.43 5.20
CA TYR A 32 8.78 5.23 4.99
C TYR A 32 7.93 4.07 4.47
N ALA A 33 8.56 3.13 3.78
CA ALA A 33 7.90 1.91 3.33
C ALA A 33 7.64 0.90 4.47
N TYR A 34 8.31 1.07 5.60
CA TYR A 34 8.21 0.15 6.74
C TYR A 34 6.79 0.03 7.30
N GLU A 35 6.47 -1.15 7.86
CA GLU A 35 5.14 -1.45 8.38
C GLU A 35 4.65 -0.43 9.41
N GLY A 36 5.53 0.10 10.27
CA GLY A 36 5.19 1.15 11.24
C GLY A 36 4.56 2.39 10.59
N SER A 37 5.04 2.76 9.40
CA SER A 37 4.52 3.90 8.62
C SER A 37 3.42 3.52 7.62
N ALA A 38 3.57 2.38 6.94
CA ALA A 38 2.75 2.04 5.78
C ALA A 38 1.52 1.18 6.13
N ARG A 39 1.58 0.40 7.22
CA ARG A 39 0.48 -0.48 7.62
C ARG A 39 -0.45 0.22 8.58
N VAL A 40 -1.72 0.27 8.21
CA VAL A 40 -2.78 0.91 9.00
C VAL A 40 -3.93 -0.06 9.27
N PRO A 41 -4.75 0.16 10.32
CA PRO A 41 -5.96 -0.61 10.52
C PRO A 41 -6.95 -0.38 9.37
N PHE A 42 -7.70 -1.43 9.02
CA PHE A 42 -8.85 -1.36 8.12
C PHE A 42 -9.96 -2.22 8.72
N VAL A 43 -10.87 -1.60 9.45
CA VAL A 43 -11.93 -2.28 10.18
C VAL A 43 -13.29 -1.82 9.67
N ILE A 44 -14.19 -2.77 9.45
CA ILE A 44 -15.55 -2.51 8.98
C ILE A 44 -16.56 -3.07 10.00
N GLU A 45 -17.46 -2.21 10.44
CA GLU A 45 -18.66 -2.59 11.19
C GLU A 45 -19.88 -2.38 10.29
N TYR A 46 -20.63 -3.44 10.07
CA TYR A 46 -21.80 -3.41 9.18
C TYR A 46 -23.05 -2.92 9.88
N PRO A 47 -24.00 -2.28 9.14
CA PRO A 47 -25.35 -2.06 9.62
C PRO A 47 -26.01 -3.38 10.03
N ALA A 48 -26.83 -3.35 11.07
CA ALA A 48 -27.55 -4.53 11.52
C ALA A 48 -28.42 -5.11 10.39
N GLY A 49 -28.33 -6.41 10.19
CA GLY A 49 -29.10 -7.10 9.15
C GLY A 49 -28.40 -7.19 7.77
N TRP A 50 -27.20 -6.65 7.62
CA TRP A 50 -26.40 -6.93 6.43
C TRP A 50 -25.85 -8.35 6.51
N ASP A 51 -26.18 -9.16 5.51
CA ASP A 51 -25.60 -10.51 5.35
C ASP A 51 -24.24 -10.39 4.64
N ARG A 52 -23.20 -10.17 5.42
CA ARG A 52 -21.82 -10.03 4.96
C ARG A 52 -20.89 -10.93 5.77
N PRO A 53 -19.82 -11.46 5.17
CA PRO A 53 -18.83 -12.25 5.89
C PRO A 53 -18.22 -11.47 7.06
N MET A 54 -18.10 -12.14 8.22
CA MET A 54 -17.51 -11.58 9.43
C MET A 54 -16.17 -12.28 9.70
N GLY A 55 -15.22 -11.57 10.28
CA GLY A 55 -13.93 -12.12 10.69
C GLY A 55 -12.74 -11.29 10.22
N THR A 56 -11.56 -11.91 10.26
CA THR A 56 -10.31 -11.33 9.75
C THR A 56 -10.04 -11.88 8.36
N PHE A 57 -9.64 -11.00 7.44
CA PHE A 57 -9.35 -11.32 6.05
C PHE A 57 -7.94 -10.87 5.71
N ASP A 58 -7.15 -11.76 5.09
CA ASP A 58 -5.74 -11.53 4.74
C ASP A 58 -5.58 -10.96 3.31
N HIS A 59 -6.62 -10.28 2.81
CA HIS A 59 -6.54 -9.66 1.49
C HIS A 59 -5.69 -8.38 1.52
N LEU A 60 -4.94 -8.16 0.45
CA LEU A 60 -4.18 -6.94 0.25
C LEU A 60 -5.12 -5.77 -0.02
N VAL A 61 -5.35 -4.93 0.97
CA VAL A 61 -6.18 -3.73 0.85
C VAL A 61 -5.36 -2.47 1.11
N GLY A 62 -5.70 -1.40 0.41
CA GLY A 62 -5.06 -0.10 0.59
C GLY A 62 -6.11 1.01 0.72
N LEU A 63 -5.69 2.21 1.09
CA LEU A 63 -6.61 3.35 1.28
C LEU A 63 -7.34 3.75 -0.01
N GLN A 64 -6.78 3.44 -1.18
CA GLN A 64 -7.47 3.63 -2.46
C GLN A 64 -8.76 2.81 -2.58
N ASP A 65 -8.93 1.75 -1.76
CA ASP A 65 -10.12 0.89 -1.78
C ASP A 65 -11.26 1.44 -0.91
N LEU A 66 -10.97 2.42 -0.05
CA LEU A 66 -11.95 2.98 0.87
C LEU A 66 -13.14 3.62 0.14
N MET A 67 -12.86 4.52 -0.79
CA MET A 67 -13.92 5.22 -1.53
C MET A 67 -14.77 4.27 -2.40
N PRO A 68 -14.21 3.35 -3.20
CA PRO A 68 -15.00 2.35 -3.91
C PRO A 68 -15.85 1.48 -3.00
N THR A 69 -15.36 1.15 -1.80
CA THR A 69 -16.12 0.39 -0.79
C THR A 69 -17.33 1.17 -0.28
N VAL A 70 -17.16 2.47 0.00
CA VAL A 70 -18.27 3.34 0.39
C VAL A 70 -19.28 3.50 -0.75
N CYS A 71 -18.80 3.65 -1.98
CA CYS A 71 -19.66 3.73 -3.15
C CYS A 71 -20.49 2.45 -3.35
N ASP A 72 -19.88 1.29 -3.22
CA ASP A 72 -20.55 -0.02 -3.29
C ASP A 72 -21.60 -0.16 -2.18
N ALA A 73 -21.25 0.21 -0.94
CA ALA A 73 -22.14 0.19 0.20
C ALA A 73 -23.40 1.07 0.02
N THR A 74 -23.28 2.16 -0.71
CA THR A 74 -24.35 3.16 -0.92
C THR A 74 -25.04 3.03 -2.28
N GLY A 75 -24.61 2.08 -3.13
CA GLY A 75 -25.14 1.90 -4.48
C GLY A 75 -24.74 3.02 -5.45
N ILE A 76 -23.69 3.80 -5.15
CA ILE A 76 -23.18 4.88 -5.99
C ILE A 76 -22.04 4.35 -6.86
N LYS A 77 -22.04 4.68 -8.14
CA LYS A 77 -20.93 4.32 -9.03
C LYS A 77 -19.70 5.19 -8.69
N PRO A 78 -18.49 4.59 -8.48
CA PRO A 78 -17.27 5.35 -8.31
C PRO A 78 -16.98 6.25 -9.53
N PRO A 79 -16.32 7.41 -9.34
CA PRO A 79 -15.87 8.23 -10.46
C PRO A 79 -14.91 7.47 -11.38
N GLU A 80 -14.80 7.93 -12.64
CA GLU A 80 -13.80 7.41 -13.57
C GLU A 80 -12.38 7.73 -13.08
N GLY A 81 -11.43 6.84 -13.39
CA GLY A 81 -10.02 6.99 -13.01
C GLY A 81 -9.67 6.48 -11.61
N VAL A 82 -10.66 6.02 -10.84
CA VAL A 82 -10.40 5.40 -9.54
C VAL A 82 -9.75 4.03 -9.74
N THR A 83 -8.56 3.84 -9.16
CA THR A 83 -7.78 2.60 -9.27
C THR A 83 -8.08 1.58 -8.16
N GLY A 84 -8.67 2.05 -7.05
CA GLY A 84 -9.12 1.19 -5.96
C GLY A 84 -10.35 0.34 -6.33
N ARG A 85 -10.65 -0.64 -5.49
CA ARG A 85 -11.77 -1.58 -5.68
C ARG A 85 -12.51 -1.76 -4.36
N SER A 86 -13.81 -2.06 -4.42
CA SER A 86 -14.56 -2.40 -3.22
C SER A 86 -13.98 -3.63 -2.52
N VAL A 87 -13.68 -3.53 -1.23
CA VAL A 87 -13.19 -4.67 -0.45
C VAL A 87 -14.24 -5.77 -0.34
N PHE A 88 -15.51 -5.45 -0.56
CA PHE A 88 -16.59 -6.45 -0.60
C PHE A 88 -16.40 -7.44 -1.76
N ASP A 89 -15.76 -7.04 -2.84
CA ASP A 89 -15.40 -7.96 -3.93
C ASP A 89 -14.39 -9.02 -3.48
N ALA A 90 -13.34 -8.61 -2.75
CA ALA A 90 -12.37 -9.52 -2.17
C ALA A 90 -13.02 -10.48 -1.17
N MET A 91 -13.87 -9.97 -0.27
CA MET A 91 -14.58 -10.76 0.72
C MET A 91 -15.59 -11.74 0.10
N ALA A 92 -16.11 -11.43 -1.09
CA ALA A 92 -16.95 -12.32 -1.87
C ALA A 92 -16.17 -13.35 -2.70
N GLY A 93 -14.84 -13.41 -2.57
CA GLY A 93 -13.99 -14.35 -3.29
C GLY A 93 -13.78 -14.02 -4.77
N LYS A 94 -14.07 -12.80 -5.20
CA LYS A 94 -13.77 -12.38 -6.57
C LYS A 94 -12.26 -12.24 -6.78
N PRO A 95 -11.75 -12.34 -8.02
CA PRO A 95 -10.35 -12.13 -8.31
C PRO A 95 -9.84 -10.81 -7.73
N TRP A 96 -8.76 -10.87 -6.96
CA TRP A 96 -8.19 -9.73 -6.26
C TRP A 96 -6.75 -9.49 -6.71
N ARG A 97 -6.14 -8.40 -6.25
CA ARG A 97 -4.75 -8.09 -6.55
C ARG A 97 -3.79 -9.04 -5.84
N ASP A 98 -2.67 -9.31 -6.46
CA ASP A 98 -1.60 -10.13 -5.91
C ASP A 98 -0.43 -9.31 -5.34
N PHE A 99 -0.47 -7.98 -5.49
CA PHE A 99 0.44 -7.04 -4.82
C PHE A 99 -0.20 -5.65 -4.68
N LEU A 100 0.31 -4.88 -3.73
CA LEU A 100 0.06 -3.44 -3.58
C LEU A 100 1.32 -2.66 -3.95
N HIS A 101 1.12 -1.52 -4.59
CA HIS A 101 2.13 -0.49 -4.77
C HIS A 101 1.88 0.65 -3.80
N GLY A 102 2.95 1.12 -3.16
CA GLY A 102 2.99 2.36 -2.42
C GLY A 102 4.17 3.21 -2.86
N GLU A 103 4.07 4.50 -2.65
CA GLU A 103 5.11 5.45 -3.02
C GLU A 103 5.12 6.66 -2.09
N HIS A 104 6.27 7.30 -2.03
CA HIS A 104 6.41 8.61 -1.41
C HIS A 104 7.30 9.52 -2.26
N SER A 105 6.80 10.72 -2.56
CA SER A 105 7.57 11.77 -3.23
C SER A 105 8.60 12.38 -2.27
N PRO A 106 9.65 13.06 -2.76
CA PRO A 106 10.60 13.76 -1.91
C PRO A 106 9.91 14.74 -0.97
N CYS A 107 10.03 14.52 0.34
CA CYS A 107 9.43 15.37 1.36
C CYS A 107 10.50 16.00 2.26
N TYR A 108 11.12 15.21 3.13
CA TYR A 108 12.16 15.71 4.04
C TYR A 108 13.52 15.74 3.35
N SER A 109 13.87 14.69 2.64
CA SER A 109 15.04 14.65 1.75
C SER A 109 14.67 14.09 0.39
N LEU A 110 15.52 14.30 -0.59
CA LEU A 110 15.33 13.77 -1.93
C LEU A 110 15.54 12.25 -1.94
N GLU A 111 16.49 11.77 -1.14
CA GLU A 111 16.92 10.38 -1.06
C GLU A 111 15.85 9.47 -0.42
N GLU A 112 14.95 10.03 0.40
CA GLU A 112 13.88 9.28 1.08
C GLU A 112 12.68 8.97 0.15
N ALA A 113 12.65 9.56 -1.04
CA ALA A 113 11.64 9.20 -2.02
C ALA A 113 11.76 7.72 -2.39
N MET A 114 10.65 7.00 -2.44
CA MET A 114 10.67 5.57 -2.71
C MET A 114 9.40 5.10 -3.41
N HIS A 115 9.53 3.95 -4.06
CA HIS A 115 8.43 3.09 -4.47
C HIS A 115 8.58 1.74 -3.78
N PHE A 116 7.47 1.12 -3.40
CA PHE A 116 7.51 -0.24 -2.89
C PHE A 116 6.38 -1.10 -3.45
N LEU A 117 6.62 -2.39 -3.50
CA LEU A 117 5.62 -3.43 -3.74
C LEU A 117 5.56 -4.37 -2.55
N THR A 118 4.37 -4.84 -2.23
CA THR A 118 4.19 -5.90 -1.23
C THR A 118 3.05 -6.83 -1.63
N ASP A 119 3.23 -8.13 -1.36
CA ASP A 119 2.17 -9.14 -1.40
C ASP A 119 1.65 -9.52 0.00
N GLY A 120 2.07 -8.76 1.03
CA GLY A 120 1.76 -9.02 2.43
C GLY A 120 2.67 -10.07 3.08
N ARG A 121 3.51 -10.76 2.32
CA ARG A 121 4.52 -11.72 2.78
C ARG A 121 5.93 -11.21 2.57
N GLU A 122 6.14 -10.47 1.51
CA GLU A 122 7.38 -9.81 1.16
C GLU A 122 7.12 -8.34 0.86
N LYS A 123 8.13 -7.53 1.06
CA LYS A 123 8.15 -6.13 0.67
C LYS A 123 9.46 -5.81 -0.03
N TYR A 124 9.33 -5.30 -1.25
CA TYR A 124 10.44 -4.79 -2.03
C TYR A 124 10.35 -3.28 -2.12
N VAL A 125 11.43 -2.58 -1.80
CA VAL A 125 11.52 -1.11 -1.84
C VAL A 125 12.60 -0.70 -2.82
N TRP A 126 12.33 0.32 -3.62
CA TRP A 126 13.29 0.94 -4.51
C TRP A 126 13.34 2.45 -4.29
N PHE A 127 14.53 2.99 -4.16
CA PHE A 127 14.80 4.42 -3.97
C PHE A 127 15.27 5.05 -5.29
N PRO A 128 14.43 5.84 -5.97
CA PRO A 128 14.74 6.32 -7.33
C PRO A 128 15.95 7.25 -7.40
N VAL A 129 16.32 7.92 -6.33
CA VAL A 129 17.48 8.83 -6.31
C VAL A 129 18.78 8.06 -6.21
N THR A 130 18.88 7.17 -5.26
CA THR A 130 20.12 6.40 -4.99
C THR A 130 20.23 5.15 -5.86
N GLY A 131 19.09 4.60 -6.31
CA GLY A 131 19.00 3.30 -6.97
C GLY A 131 19.08 2.14 -5.97
N GLN A 132 19.09 2.43 -4.65
CA GLN A 132 19.11 1.40 -3.62
C GLN A 132 17.83 0.57 -3.67
N GLU A 133 17.98 -0.72 -3.35
CA GLU A 133 16.89 -1.67 -3.21
C GLU A 133 16.91 -2.29 -1.83
N GLN A 134 15.75 -2.62 -1.31
CA GLN A 134 15.58 -3.40 -0.08
C GLN A 134 14.57 -4.51 -0.32
N LEU A 135 14.72 -5.61 0.38
CA LEU A 135 13.78 -6.73 0.37
C LEU A 135 13.59 -7.27 1.78
N PHE A 136 12.35 -7.37 2.23
CA PHE A 136 12.00 -7.86 3.55
C PHE A 136 11.06 -9.07 3.48
N ASP A 137 11.24 -10.02 4.41
CA ASP A 137 10.36 -11.17 4.63
C ASP A 137 9.41 -10.86 5.79
N LEU A 138 8.23 -10.34 5.50
CA LEU A 138 7.25 -9.92 6.50
C LEU A 138 6.63 -11.08 7.30
N VAL A 139 6.87 -12.33 6.89
CA VAL A 139 6.38 -13.51 7.61
C VAL A 139 7.30 -13.83 8.78
N ASN A 140 8.61 -13.77 8.57
CA ASN A 140 9.64 -14.15 9.54
C ASN A 140 10.30 -12.94 10.21
N ASP A 141 10.18 -11.76 9.64
CA ASP A 141 10.78 -10.50 10.09
C ASP A 141 9.75 -9.35 9.91
N ARG A 142 8.72 -9.35 10.75
CA ARG A 142 7.63 -8.35 10.69
C ARG A 142 8.09 -6.93 10.98
N ASP A 143 9.19 -6.81 11.71
CA ASP A 143 9.76 -5.51 12.08
C ASP A 143 10.80 -5.03 11.05
N GLU A 144 10.97 -5.78 9.94
CA GLU A 144 11.84 -5.42 8.79
C GLU A 144 13.29 -5.08 9.18
N MET A 145 13.81 -5.82 10.18
CA MET A 145 15.15 -5.59 10.73
C MET A 145 16.27 -6.13 9.86
N HIS A 146 15.96 -7.01 8.89
CA HIS A 146 16.93 -7.71 8.06
C HIS A 146 16.65 -7.45 6.58
N ASP A 147 17.39 -6.53 5.98
CA ASP A 147 17.35 -6.30 4.54
C ASP A 147 18.04 -7.48 3.81
N LEU A 148 17.27 -8.19 3.00
CA LEU A 148 17.71 -9.35 2.25
C LEU A 148 18.22 -9.01 0.84
N ALA A 149 18.14 -7.75 0.40
CA ALA A 149 18.43 -7.38 -0.99
C ALA A 149 19.88 -7.69 -1.41
N ALA A 150 20.84 -7.55 -0.48
CA ALA A 150 22.24 -7.84 -0.74
C ALA A 150 22.62 -9.33 -0.56
N ALA A 151 21.72 -10.17 -0.04
CA ALA A 151 22.00 -11.58 0.20
C ALA A 151 21.97 -12.38 -1.11
N PRO A 152 23.02 -13.15 -1.45
CA PRO A 152 23.05 -13.93 -2.70
C PRO A 152 21.85 -14.90 -2.84
N ALA A 153 21.38 -15.45 -1.72
CA ALA A 153 20.22 -16.35 -1.70
C ALA A 153 18.89 -15.67 -2.07
N SER A 154 18.85 -14.35 -2.05
CA SER A 154 17.65 -13.55 -2.37
C SER A 154 17.67 -12.93 -3.78
N ALA A 155 18.73 -13.16 -4.56
CA ALA A 155 18.93 -12.50 -5.85
C ALA A 155 17.76 -12.72 -6.83
N ASP A 156 17.23 -13.93 -6.90
CA ASP A 156 16.08 -14.25 -7.76
C ASP A 156 14.81 -13.54 -7.29
N ARG A 157 14.61 -13.40 -5.98
CA ARG A 157 13.44 -12.69 -5.41
C ARG A 157 13.53 -11.19 -5.67
N VAL A 158 14.72 -10.60 -5.49
CA VAL A 158 14.96 -9.18 -5.83
C VAL A 158 14.68 -8.95 -7.32
N THR A 159 15.19 -9.82 -8.18
CA THR A 159 14.96 -9.73 -9.63
C THR A 159 13.47 -9.84 -9.98
N PHE A 160 12.75 -10.76 -9.35
CA PHE A 160 11.30 -10.94 -9.53
C PHE A 160 10.52 -9.66 -9.17
N TRP A 161 10.79 -9.08 -8.00
CA TRP A 161 10.10 -7.87 -7.54
C TRP A 161 10.48 -6.64 -8.34
N ARG A 162 11.76 -6.51 -8.69
CA ARG A 162 12.23 -5.43 -9.57
C ARG A 162 11.52 -5.46 -10.91
N GLN A 163 11.38 -6.63 -11.53
CA GLN A 163 10.67 -6.76 -12.80
C GLN A 163 9.21 -6.36 -12.66
N ARG A 164 8.53 -6.77 -11.58
CA ARG A 164 7.14 -6.33 -11.31
C ARG A 164 7.02 -4.82 -11.17
N LEU A 165 7.97 -4.19 -10.51
CA LEU A 165 7.98 -2.73 -10.37
C LEU A 165 8.24 -2.04 -11.71
N ILE A 166 9.16 -2.55 -12.53
CA ILE A 166 9.42 -2.08 -13.90
C ILE A 166 8.12 -2.12 -14.71
N ASP A 167 7.44 -3.25 -14.72
CA ASP A 167 6.20 -3.46 -15.47
C ASP A 167 5.06 -2.55 -14.98
N TYR A 168 4.95 -2.37 -13.67
CA TYR A 168 3.93 -1.53 -13.06
C TYR A 168 4.16 -0.04 -13.38
N LEU A 169 5.35 0.47 -13.14
CA LEU A 169 5.71 1.88 -13.39
C LEU A 169 5.78 2.20 -14.90
N GLY A 170 6.19 1.23 -15.73
CA GLY A 170 6.16 1.38 -17.17
C GLY A 170 4.75 1.60 -17.73
N LYS A 171 3.74 0.93 -17.16
CA LYS A 171 2.33 1.16 -17.53
C LYS A 171 1.78 2.49 -17.01
N ARG A 172 2.30 3.02 -15.93
CA ARG A 172 1.91 4.34 -15.41
C ARG A 172 2.40 5.48 -16.31
N GLY A 173 3.56 5.33 -16.94
CA GLY A 173 4.11 6.32 -17.87
C GLY A 173 4.62 7.59 -17.18
N ASP A 174 4.93 7.57 -15.90
CA ASP A 174 5.40 8.69 -15.09
C ASP A 174 6.93 8.88 -15.11
N GLY A 175 7.61 8.06 -15.92
CA GLY A 175 9.04 8.18 -16.20
C GLY A 175 9.96 7.53 -15.15
N PHE A 176 9.44 6.71 -14.26
CA PHE A 176 10.26 5.88 -13.35
C PHE A 176 10.64 4.52 -13.95
N SER A 177 10.07 4.18 -15.09
CA SER A 177 10.44 2.99 -15.86
C SER A 177 10.26 3.26 -17.35
N ASP A 178 11.14 2.67 -18.17
CA ASP A 178 11.00 2.63 -19.64
C ASP A 178 10.37 1.31 -20.14
N GLY A 179 9.92 0.46 -19.21
CA GLY A 179 9.38 -0.87 -19.48
C GLY A 179 10.45 -1.97 -19.51
N THR A 180 11.74 -1.62 -19.47
CA THR A 180 12.85 -2.57 -19.43
C THR A 180 13.72 -2.44 -18.18
N GLN A 181 13.74 -1.25 -17.59
CA GLN A 181 14.52 -0.93 -16.39
C GLN A 181 13.86 0.18 -15.58
N LEU A 182 14.24 0.29 -14.30
CA LEU A 182 13.91 1.41 -13.44
C LEU A 182 14.80 2.61 -13.78
N ILE A 183 14.19 3.78 -13.89
CA ILE A 183 14.87 5.03 -14.24
C ILE A 183 15.11 5.86 -12.98
N ARG A 184 16.36 6.06 -12.63
CA ARG A 184 16.74 6.93 -11.52
C ARG A 184 16.40 8.39 -11.79
N ARG A 185 15.98 9.09 -10.74
CA ARG A 185 15.73 10.53 -10.77
C ARG A 185 16.52 11.22 -9.68
N THR A 186 17.31 12.20 -10.07
CA THR A 186 18.17 12.98 -9.17
C THR A 186 17.62 14.39 -8.92
N GLU A 187 16.54 14.77 -9.60
CA GLU A 187 15.86 16.05 -9.42
C GLU A 187 14.55 15.86 -8.64
N ARG A 188 14.09 16.90 -7.95
CA ARG A 188 12.83 16.86 -7.22
C ARG A 188 11.65 16.73 -8.18
N TRP A 189 10.67 15.92 -7.82
CA TRP A 189 9.40 15.74 -8.54
C TRP A 189 8.23 15.74 -7.53
N GLY A 190 7.03 15.78 -8.03
CA GLY A 190 5.81 15.91 -7.26
C GLY A 190 5.16 17.28 -7.53
N ALA A 191 4.05 17.55 -6.87
CA ALA A 191 3.41 18.86 -6.99
C ALA A 191 4.37 19.94 -6.49
N ASP A 192 4.69 20.90 -7.35
CA ASP A 192 5.28 22.16 -6.92
C ASP A 192 4.27 22.84 -6.00
N VAL A 193 4.49 22.67 -4.69
CA VAL A 193 3.77 23.47 -3.70
C VAL A 193 4.51 24.79 -3.67
N GLU A 194 4.03 25.76 -4.44
CA GLU A 194 4.39 27.15 -4.29
C GLU A 194 3.92 27.70 -2.92
#